data_d43bbd45dfdb0a32942e38c44ce591a5
#
_entry.id   d43bbd45dfdb0a32942e38c44ce591a5
#
_cell.length_a   1.000
_cell.length_b   1.000
_cell.length_c   1.000
_cell.angle_alpha   90.00
_cell.angle_beta   90.00
_cell.angle_gamma   90.00
#
_symmetry.space_group_name_H-M   'P 1'
#
loop_
_entity.id
_entity.type
_entity.pdbx_description
1 polymer ?
#
loop_
_entity_poly.entity_id
_entity_poly.type
_entity_poly.pdbx_seq_one_letter_code
_entity_poly.pdbx_strand_id
1 'polypeptide(L)'
;NATICSFPDVCRDNPLLFGLSVAELDACFAREFGPGDVIPVPTGVGCCMYLRRDCLDAIGYFDLETFGHGYGEENDWCQRAEKAGWRNLHLANCFVYHAGGVSFGAQQQARVDRAQQLLARKHPRYAGDVERYLAADPARALRGRALLALVAASPLPRVLMISHKLGGGAQQHVEELVELYRGRALFLQLTPEREGESVTLSCYDGPRRLLDGLHFELPREYDTLQRLLAQLGVGRVHFHHTMGLPPRLWLLPADLGCGYDLTIHDYYLVNGNPTLTDSEARFVGDGLADFDRRCA
;
A
#
# COMPACT_ATOMS: atom_id res chain seq x y z
N ASN A 1 12.88 7.40 -4.30
CA ASN A 1 13.52 8.29 -3.33
C ASN A 1 12.63 8.48 -2.08
N ALA A 2 13.25 8.38 -0.90
CA ALA A 2 12.56 8.44 0.39
C ALA A 2 12.16 9.87 0.77
N THR A 3 10.96 10.30 0.42
CA THR A 3 10.41 11.64 0.70
C THR A 3 9.00 11.58 1.27
N ILE A 4 8.49 12.69 1.78
CA ILE A 4 7.09 12.79 2.26
C ILE A 4 6.06 12.64 1.14
N CYS A 5 6.47 12.72 -0.13
CA CYS A 5 5.64 12.52 -1.31
C CYS A 5 5.86 11.14 -1.97
N SER A 6 6.60 10.23 -1.34
CA SER A 6 6.89 8.91 -1.91
C SER A 6 5.64 8.04 -2.00
N PHE A 7 5.58 7.22 -3.07
CA PHE A 7 4.50 6.29 -3.36
C PHE A 7 5.07 4.88 -3.62
N PRO A 8 4.43 3.83 -3.14
CA PRO A 8 3.25 3.77 -2.28
C PRO A 8 3.56 4.06 -0.79
N ASP A 9 4.78 3.80 -0.32
CA ASP A 9 5.16 4.02 1.07
C ASP A 9 5.88 5.36 1.22
N VAL A 10 5.38 6.16 2.15
CA VAL A 10 5.95 7.47 2.50
C VAL A 10 7.31 7.29 3.14
N CYS A 11 8.25 8.19 2.82
CA CYS A 11 9.62 8.20 3.34
C CYS A 11 10.42 6.89 3.10
N ARG A 12 10.09 6.16 2.04
CA ARG A 12 10.82 4.97 1.60
C ARG A 12 11.23 5.05 0.13
N ASP A 13 12.34 4.41 -0.19
CA ASP A 13 12.69 4.12 -1.58
C ASP A 13 11.78 3.01 -2.09
N ASN A 14 10.98 3.35 -3.09
CA ASN A 14 10.01 2.44 -3.66
C ASN A 14 10.45 2.01 -5.06
N PRO A 15 10.42 0.70 -5.40
CA PRO A 15 10.60 0.24 -6.77
C PRO A 15 9.41 0.65 -7.64
N LEU A 16 9.55 0.52 -8.95
CA LEU A 16 8.40 0.56 -9.87
C LEU A 16 7.50 -0.66 -9.58
N LEU A 17 6.18 -0.46 -9.63
CA LEU A 17 5.21 -1.47 -9.20
C LEU A 17 4.64 -2.26 -10.37
N PHE A 18 4.30 -3.52 -10.11
CA PHE A 18 3.46 -4.37 -10.96
C PHE A 18 3.96 -4.56 -12.40
N GLY A 19 5.27 -4.44 -12.62
CA GLY A 19 5.88 -4.54 -13.95
C GLY A 19 5.59 -3.36 -14.89
N LEU A 20 5.05 -2.26 -14.37
CA LEU A 20 4.74 -1.06 -15.15
C LEU A 20 5.98 -0.17 -15.32
N SER A 21 6.13 0.41 -16.49
CA SER A 21 7.12 1.45 -16.77
C SER A 21 6.74 2.79 -16.13
N VAL A 22 7.70 3.73 -16.05
CA VAL A 22 7.44 5.09 -15.55
C VAL A 22 6.32 5.79 -16.34
N ALA A 23 6.30 5.63 -17.66
CA ALA A 23 5.29 6.23 -18.53
C ALA A 23 3.89 5.64 -18.28
N GLU A 24 3.79 4.32 -18.03
CA GLU A 24 2.52 3.67 -17.71
C GLU A 24 2.02 4.05 -16.32
N LEU A 25 2.92 4.18 -15.34
CA LEU A 25 2.59 4.70 -14.02
C LEU A 25 2.05 6.14 -14.12
N ASP A 26 2.77 7.04 -14.80
CA ASP A 26 2.34 8.43 -14.98
C ASP A 26 1.00 8.54 -15.70
N ALA A 27 0.81 7.78 -16.80
CA ALA A 27 -0.47 7.73 -17.51
C ALA A 27 -1.63 7.23 -16.62
N CYS A 28 -1.35 6.29 -15.70
CA CYS A 28 -2.34 5.81 -14.75
C CYS A 28 -2.72 6.90 -13.75
N PHE A 29 -1.75 7.60 -13.18
CA PHE A 29 -1.98 8.74 -12.27
C PHE A 29 -2.74 9.87 -12.96
N ALA A 30 -2.34 10.26 -14.17
CA ALA A 30 -3.01 11.31 -14.95
C ALA A 30 -4.47 10.97 -15.29
N ARG A 31 -4.79 9.68 -15.45
CA ARG A 31 -6.17 9.20 -15.71
C ARG A 31 -7.01 9.13 -14.44
N GLU A 32 -6.41 8.70 -13.32
CA GLU A 32 -7.09 8.50 -12.04
C GLU A 32 -7.39 9.82 -11.32
N PHE A 33 -6.52 10.84 -11.48
CA PHE A 33 -6.58 12.08 -10.73
C PHE A 33 -6.74 13.29 -11.64
N GLY A 34 -7.56 14.25 -11.19
CA GLY A 34 -7.71 15.54 -11.85
C GLY A 34 -6.81 16.63 -11.27
N PRO A 35 -6.81 17.83 -11.87
CA PRO A 35 -6.01 18.97 -11.38
C PRO A 35 -6.39 19.43 -9.96
N GLY A 36 -7.56 19.05 -9.46
CA GLY A 36 -8.04 19.37 -8.11
C GLY A 36 -7.60 18.37 -7.04
N ASP A 37 -7.08 17.21 -7.41
CA ASP A 37 -6.56 16.21 -6.48
C ASP A 37 -5.16 16.61 -5.99
N VAL A 38 -5.13 17.58 -5.08
CA VAL A 38 -3.90 18.17 -4.52
C VAL A 38 -3.89 18.05 -2.99
N ILE A 39 -2.70 17.92 -2.42
CA ILE A 39 -2.51 17.78 -0.98
C ILE A 39 -1.61 18.92 -0.50
N PRO A 40 -2.02 19.74 0.47
CA PRO A 40 -1.11 20.68 1.12
C PRO A 40 0.03 19.93 1.82
N VAL A 41 1.26 20.36 1.58
CA VAL A 41 2.48 19.76 2.13
C VAL A 41 3.34 20.82 2.80
N PRO A 42 4.08 20.48 3.87
CA PRO A 42 4.97 21.43 4.55
C PRO A 42 6.17 21.82 3.69
N THR A 43 6.49 21.03 2.66
CA THR A 43 7.61 21.26 1.78
C THR A 43 7.42 20.56 0.44
N GLY A 44 7.98 21.10 -0.64
CA GLY A 44 8.18 20.39 -1.90
C GLY A 44 9.39 19.46 -1.86
N VAL A 45 9.61 18.74 -2.94
CA VAL A 45 10.76 17.85 -3.14
C VAL A 45 11.53 18.34 -4.37
N GLY A 46 12.78 18.72 -4.18
CA GLY A 46 13.59 19.41 -5.18
C GLY A 46 13.81 18.65 -6.49
N CYS A 47 13.60 17.33 -6.53
CA CYS A 47 13.76 16.57 -7.77
C CYS A 47 12.70 16.90 -8.85
N CYS A 48 11.53 17.39 -8.44
CA CYS A 48 10.48 17.85 -9.37
C CYS A 48 9.58 18.87 -8.68
N MET A 49 9.89 20.16 -8.88
CA MET A 49 9.12 21.28 -8.33
C MET A 49 8.71 22.23 -9.44
N TYR A 50 7.43 22.56 -9.50
CA TYR A 50 6.94 23.70 -10.27
C TYR A 50 6.82 24.92 -9.37
N LEU A 51 7.54 26.01 -9.70
CA LEU A 51 7.54 27.26 -8.96
C LEU A 51 6.85 28.34 -9.79
N ARG A 52 5.83 28.97 -9.24
CA ARG A 52 5.16 30.10 -9.90
C ARG A 52 6.11 31.28 -9.99
N ARG A 53 6.12 31.96 -11.15
CA ARG A 53 7.01 33.10 -11.41
C ARG A 53 6.77 34.25 -10.42
N ASP A 54 5.51 34.58 -10.17
CA ASP A 54 5.14 35.64 -9.23
C ASP A 54 5.54 35.32 -7.76
N CYS A 55 5.56 34.06 -7.38
CA CYS A 55 6.09 33.64 -6.10
C CYS A 55 7.63 33.80 -6.04
N LEU A 56 8.35 33.38 -7.08
CA LEU A 56 9.79 33.60 -7.19
C LEU A 56 10.15 35.11 -7.14
N ASP A 57 9.38 35.93 -7.81
CA ASP A 57 9.61 37.39 -7.83
C ASP A 57 9.34 38.03 -6.47
N ALA A 58 8.38 37.46 -5.70
CA ALA A 58 8.02 37.98 -4.38
C ALA A 58 9.00 37.53 -3.26
N ILE A 59 9.52 36.30 -3.28
CA ILE A 59 10.32 35.75 -2.18
C ILE A 59 11.78 35.46 -2.57
N GLY A 60 12.16 35.62 -3.84
CA GLY A 60 13.50 35.34 -4.34
C GLY A 60 13.76 33.86 -4.63
N TYR A 61 15.01 33.56 -5.00
CA TYR A 61 15.48 32.23 -5.35
C TYR A 61 15.88 31.40 -4.12
N PHE A 62 16.44 30.21 -4.36
CA PHE A 62 17.01 29.35 -3.33
C PHE A 62 18.22 30.03 -2.64
N ASP A 63 18.31 29.88 -1.32
CA ASP A 63 19.39 30.43 -0.51
C ASP A 63 20.62 29.52 -0.57
N LEU A 64 21.36 29.60 -1.68
CA LEU A 64 22.58 28.81 -1.89
C LEU A 64 23.76 29.27 -1.03
N GLU A 65 23.77 30.52 -0.55
CA GLU A 65 24.82 31.00 0.35
C GLU A 65 24.75 30.28 1.70
N THR A 66 23.56 30.06 2.23
CA THR A 66 23.36 29.35 3.51
C THR A 66 23.45 27.84 3.35
N PHE A 67 22.73 27.26 2.39
CA PHE A 67 22.57 25.82 2.28
C PHE A 67 23.58 25.15 1.36
N GLY A 68 24.14 25.87 0.39
CA GLY A 68 24.96 25.30 -0.66
C GLY A 68 24.08 24.59 -1.71
N HIS A 69 24.60 23.50 -2.29
CA HIS A 69 23.88 22.71 -3.28
C HIS A 69 23.50 21.33 -2.69
N GLY A 70 22.23 20.99 -2.77
CA GLY A 70 21.78 19.63 -2.69
C GLY A 70 20.85 19.24 -1.53
N TYR A 71 20.78 19.97 -0.42
CA TYR A 71 19.86 19.66 0.67
C TYR A 71 19.47 20.90 1.45
N GLY A 72 18.16 21.10 1.65
CA GLY A 72 17.58 22.10 2.54
C GLY A 72 17.22 23.43 1.85
N GLU A 73 17.79 23.73 0.71
CA GLU A 73 17.50 24.94 -0.05
C GLU A 73 16.04 24.98 -0.55
N GLU A 74 15.51 23.85 -1.00
CA GLU A 74 14.10 23.72 -1.38
C GLU A 74 13.17 23.81 -0.18
N ASN A 75 13.56 23.22 0.94
CA ASN A 75 12.78 23.27 2.17
C ASN A 75 12.72 24.70 2.73
N ASP A 76 13.84 25.42 2.75
CA ASP A 76 13.91 26.84 3.10
C ASP A 76 13.01 27.68 2.20
N TRP A 77 13.09 27.46 0.88
CA TRP A 77 12.27 28.17 -0.08
C TRP A 77 10.77 27.96 0.17
N CYS A 78 10.34 26.70 0.39
CA CYS A 78 8.96 26.37 0.72
C CYS A 78 8.49 27.05 2.00
N GLN A 79 9.34 27.09 3.03
CA GLN A 79 9.02 27.74 4.30
C GLN A 79 8.95 29.27 4.17
N ARG A 80 9.76 29.90 3.31
CA ARG A 80 9.65 31.34 3.00
C ARG A 80 8.38 31.63 2.20
N ALA A 81 8.04 30.78 1.24
CA ALA A 81 6.79 30.88 0.48
C ALA A 81 5.56 30.81 1.40
N GLU A 82 5.52 29.84 2.30
CA GLU A 82 4.41 29.69 3.26
C GLU A 82 4.27 30.91 4.18
N LYS A 83 5.37 31.46 4.71
CA LYS A 83 5.37 32.69 5.51
C LYS A 83 4.87 33.90 4.74
N ALA A 84 5.03 33.94 3.43
CA ALA A 84 4.53 34.97 2.53
C ALA A 84 3.08 34.71 2.05
N GLY A 85 2.41 33.69 2.57
CA GLY A 85 1.00 33.38 2.26
C GLY A 85 0.81 32.43 1.05
N TRP A 86 1.86 31.86 0.49
CA TRP A 86 1.79 30.85 -0.57
C TRP A 86 1.53 29.47 0.02
N ARG A 87 1.09 28.54 -0.82
CA ARG A 87 0.86 27.14 -0.43
C ARG A 87 1.76 26.20 -1.21
N ASN A 88 2.37 25.27 -0.51
CA ASN A 88 3.05 24.13 -1.12
C ASN A 88 2.03 23.01 -1.34
N LEU A 89 1.98 22.45 -2.55
CA LEU A 89 1.00 21.44 -2.94
C LEU A 89 1.72 20.24 -3.58
N HIS A 90 1.32 19.05 -3.17
CA HIS A 90 1.64 17.80 -3.86
C HIS A 90 0.51 17.50 -4.85
N LEU A 91 0.85 17.31 -6.13
CA LEU A 91 -0.09 16.97 -7.19
C LEU A 91 -0.22 15.45 -7.29
N ALA A 92 -1.45 14.94 -7.20
CA ALA A 92 -1.69 13.51 -7.30
C ALA A 92 -1.73 12.99 -8.75
N ASN A 93 -1.92 13.84 -9.73
CA ASN A 93 -2.10 13.50 -11.14
C ASN A 93 -0.80 13.38 -11.96
N CYS A 94 0.34 13.35 -11.31
CA CYS A 94 1.65 13.25 -11.96
C CYS A 94 2.55 12.28 -11.18
N PHE A 95 3.14 11.33 -11.87
CA PHE A 95 4.11 10.39 -11.29
C PHE A 95 5.52 10.72 -11.77
N VAL A 96 6.45 10.88 -10.84
CA VAL A 96 7.86 11.14 -11.14
C VAL A 96 8.72 10.06 -10.49
N TYR A 97 9.54 9.40 -11.30
CA TYR A 97 10.56 8.49 -10.80
C TYR A 97 11.87 9.20 -10.54
N HIS A 98 12.40 9.05 -9.34
CA HIS A 98 13.70 9.62 -8.95
C HIS A 98 14.58 8.54 -8.34
N ALA A 99 15.66 8.18 -9.03
CA ALA A 99 16.69 7.29 -8.51
C ALA A 99 17.53 8.06 -7.47
N GLY A 100 17.23 7.85 -6.18
CA GLY A 100 17.90 8.53 -5.08
C GLY A 100 19.37 8.16 -4.92
N GLY A 101 20.14 9.04 -4.26
CA GLY A 101 21.50 8.72 -3.79
C GLY A 101 22.64 8.78 -4.80
N VAL A 102 22.35 9.06 -6.08
CA VAL A 102 23.37 9.04 -7.14
C VAL A 102 24.31 10.27 -7.09
N SER A 103 23.82 11.42 -6.61
CA SER A 103 24.54 12.71 -6.80
C SER A 103 25.59 13.03 -5.73
N PHE A 104 25.57 12.47 -4.52
CA PHE A 104 26.41 12.95 -3.39
C PHE A 104 27.21 11.88 -2.65
N GLY A 105 27.04 10.59 -2.95
CA GLY A 105 27.84 9.50 -2.43
C GLY A 105 28.10 9.55 -0.91
N ALA A 106 29.36 9.35 -0.48
CA ALA A 106 29.76 9.27 0.92
C ALA A 106 29.54 10.57 1.75
N GLN A 107 29.31 11.72 1.09
CA GLN A 107 29.10 13.01 1.77
C GLN A 107 27.62 13.32 2.04
N GLN A 108 26.70 12.46 1.60
CA GLN A 108 25.26 12.69 1.67
C GLN A 108 24.79 12.96 3.11
N GLN A 109 25.14 12.08 4.05
CA GLN A 109 24.66 12.18 5.43
C GLN A 109 25.12 13.48 6.12
N ALA A 110 26.38 13.83 5.98
CA ALA A 110 26.91 15.07 6.57
C ALA A 110 26.23 16.34 6.01
N ARG A 111 25.85 16.34 4.73
CA ARG A 111 25.09 17.45 4.11
C ARG A 111 23.67 17.51 4.64
N VAL A 112 22.99 16.37 4.76
CA VAL A 112 21.63 16.27 5.34
C VAL A 112 21.63 16.79 6.78
N ASP A 113 22.56 16.33 7.62
CA ASP A 113 22.66 16.76 9.03
C ASP A 113 22.87 18.26 9.15
N ARG A 114 23.79 18.81 8.33
CA ARG A 114 24.01 20.26 8.28
C ARG A 114 22.75 21.03 7.84
N ALA A 115 22.07 20.57 6.80
CA ALA A 115 20.86 21.20 6.31
C ALA A 115 19.76 21.20 7.37
N GLN A 116 19.56 20.08 8.09
CA GLN A 116 18.61 19.99 9.20
C GLN A 116 18.91 20.98 10.32
N GLN A 117 20.19 21.14 10.71
CA GLN A 117 20.59 22.12 11.73
C GLN A 117 20.30 23.57 11.28
N LEU A 118 20.57 23.90 10.01
CA LEU A 118 20.30 25.22 9.44
C LEU A 118 18.79 25.48 9.37
N LEU A 119 18.01 24.50 8.91
CA LEU A 119 16.53 24.57 8.86
C LEU A 119 15.94 24.75 10.26
N ALA A 120 16.41 24.02 11.26
CA ALA A 120 15.93 24.15 12.64
C ALA A 120 16.17 25.56 13.21
N ARG A 121 17.29 26.19 12.86
CA ARG A 121 17.59 27.58 13.29
C ARG A 121 16.73 28.62 12.55
N LYS A 122 16.56 28.45 11.21
CA LYS A 122 15.88 29.43 10.36
C LYS A 122 14.35 29.28 10.38
N HIS A 123 13.90 28.03 10.55
CA HIS A 123 12.49 27.63 10.56
C HIS A 123 12.16 26.66 11.70
N PRO A 124 12.11 27.14 12.97
CA PRO A 124 11.97 26.27 14.15
C PRO A 124 10.72 25.37 14.17
N ARG A 125 9.67 25.73 13.42
CA ARG A 125 8.42 24.94 13.36
C ARG A 125 8.46 23.83 12.31
N TYR A 126 9.39 23.89 11.36
CA TYR A 126 9.42 23.02 10.18
C TYR A 126 9.43 21.52 10.50
N ALA A 127 10.31 21.10 11.43
CA ALA A 127 10.39 19.69 11.81
C ALA A 127 9.07 19.18 12.38
N GLY A 128 8.44 19.94 13.29
CA GLY A 128 7.14 19.61 13.87
C GLY A 128 5.99 19.66 12.85
N ASP A 129 6.08 20.51 11.83
CA ASP A 129 5.07 20.56 10.74
C ASP A 129 5.18 19.29 9.87
N VAL A 130 6.40 18.82 9.57
CA VAL A 130 6.65 17.55 8.87
C VAL A 130 6.16 16.35 9.68
N GLU A 131 6.47 16.30 10.99
CA GLU A 131 6.00 15.23 11.87
C GLU A 131 4.47 15.15 11.93
N ARG A 132 3.79 16.30 12.06
CA ARG A 132 2.31 16.35 12.03
C ARG A 132 1.74 15.89 10.69
N TYR A 133 2.36 16.30 9.59
CA TYR A 133 1.95 15.87 8.25
C TYR A 133 2.05 14.35 8.10
N LEU A 134 3.17 13.76 8.53
CA LEU A 134 3.39 12.31 8.46
C LEU A 134 2.41 11.54 9.37
N ALA A 135 2.15 12.04 10.58
CA ALA A 135 1.20 11.42 11.51
C ALA A 135 -0.25 11.50 11.00
N ALA A 136 -0.65 12.61 10.38
CA ALA A 136 -1.98 12.80 9.81
C ALA A 136 -2.18 12.05 8.49
N ASP A 137 -1.11 11.82 7.75
CA ASP A 137 -1.08 11.15 6.45
C ASP A 137 -2.22 11.53 5.48
N PRO A 138 -2.37 12.81 5.13
CA PRO A 138 -3.51 13.29 4.34
C PRO A 138 -3.54 12.72 2.90
N ALA A 139 -2.42 12.18 2.42
CA ALA A 139 -2.31 11.53 1.11
C ALA A 139 -2.75 10.07 1.09
N ARG A 140 -3.05 9.46 2.24
CA ARG A 140 -3.35 8.02 2.36
C ARG A 140 -4.46 7.56 1.42
N ALA A 141 -5.58 8.28 1.38
CA ALA A 141 -6.71 7.91 0.51
C ALA A 141 -6.34 7.98 -0.98
N LEU A 142 -5.61 9.02 -1.40
CA LEU A 142 -5.16 9.15 -2.80
C LEU A 142 -4.14 8.06 -3.16
N ARG A 143 -3.20 7.72 -2.27
CA ARG A 143 -2.29 6.60 -2.50
C ARG A 143 -3.02 5.27 -2.63
N GLY A 144 -4.05 5.02 -1.81
CA GLY A 144 -4.90 3.84 -1.92
C GLY A 144 -5.63 3.76 -3.28
N ARG A 145 -6.22 4.87 -3.73
CA ARG A 145 -6.84 4.96 -5.06
C ARG A 145 -5.85 4.70 -6.19
N ALA A 146 -4.69 5.35 -6.15
CA ALA A 146 -3.61 5.13 -7.13
C ALA A 146 -3.20 3.65 -7.18
N LEU A 147 -3.02 3.03 -6.03
CA LEU A 147 -2.61 1.63 -5.95
C LEU A 147 -3.65 0.69 -6.59
N LEU A 148 -4.93 0.89 -6.32
CA LEU A 148 -6.02 0.10 -6.94
C LEU A 148 -6.08 0.32 -8.45
N ALA A 149 -5.91 1.57 -8.92
CA ALA A 149 -5.85 1.88 -10.35
C ALA A 149 -4.66 1.20 -11.04
N LEU A 150 -3.50 1.13 -10.39
CA LEU A 150 -2.33 0.42 -10.90
C LEU A 150 -2.52 -1.10 -10.91
N VAL A 151 -3.17 -1.68 -9.90
CA VAL A 151 -3.57 -3.10 -9.89
C VAL A 151 -4.46 -3.40 -11.09
N ALA A 152 -5.47 -2.55 -11.34
CA ALA A 152 -6.37 -2.71 -12.49
C ALA A 152 -5.66 -2.52 -13.85
N ALA A 153 -4.65 -1.64 -13.92
CA ALA A 153 -3.89 -1.36 -15.15
C ALA A 153 -2.79 -2.39 -15.45
N SER A 154 -2.34 -3.16 -14.46
CA SER A 154 -1.27 -4.13 -14.64
C SER A 154 -1.61 -5.16 -15.73
N PRO A 155 -0.66 -5.56 -16.59
CA PRO A 155 -0.86 -6.64 -17.55
C PRO A 155 -0.85 -8.04 -16.89
N LEU A 156 -0.40 -8.14 -15.64
CA LEU A 156 -0.26 -9.42 -14.94
C LEU A 156 -1.63 -10.01 -14.57
N PRO A 157 -1.82 -11.34 -14.61
CA PRO A 157 -3.03 -11.98 -14.09
C PRO A 157 -3.15 -11.73 -12.58
N ARG A 158 -4.39 -11.51 -12.10
CA ARG A 158 -4.69 -11.25 -10.68
C ARG A 158 -5.25 -12.49 -10.03
N VAL A 159 -4.64 -12.88 -8.93
CA VAL A 159 -5.06 -14.00 -8.08
C VAL A 159 -5.46 -13.46 -6.71
N LEU A 160 -6.68 -13.77 -6.28
CA LEU A 160 -7.15 -13.50 -4.94
C LEU A 160 -6.85 -14.69 -4.04
N MET A 161 -5.98 -14.52 -3.07
CA MET A 161 -5.70 -15.51 -2.04
C MET A 161 -6.60 -15.28 -0.83
N ILE A 162 -7.23 -16.32 -0.33
CA ILE A 162 -8.07 -16.28 0.87
C ILE A 162 -7.43 -17.14 1.94
N SER A 163 -7.11 -16.55 3.10
CA SER A 163 -6.44 -17.21 4.20
C SER A 163 -6.88 -16.62 5.54
N HIS A 164 -6.71 -17.38 6.64
CA HIS A 164 -6.92 -16.84 7.99
C HIS A 164 -5.81 -15.84 8.39
N LYS A 165 -6.01 -15.14 9.50
CA LYS A 165 -5.08 -14.10 10.02
C LYS A 165 -4.05 -14.64 11.04
N LEU A 166 -4.07 -15.93 11.34
CA LEU A 166 -3.27 -16.50 12.43
C LEU A 166 -1.79 -16.73 12.08
N GLY A 167 -1.38 -16.50 10.83
CA GLY A 167 0.00 -16.79 10.41
C GLY A 167 0.24 -18.30 10.21
N GLY A 168 1.43 -18.77 10.58
CA GLY A 168 1.79 -20.19 10.47
C GLY A 168 2.04 -20.66 9.04
N GLY A 169 1.92 -21.97 8.81
CA GLY A 169 2.24 -22.61 7.52
C GLY A 169 1.40 -22.12 6.34
N ALA A 170 0.13 -21.80 6.56
CA ALA A 170 -0.73 -21.25 5.50
C ALA A 170 -0.24 -19.86 5.02
N GLN A 171 0.14 -18.98 5.94
CA GLN A 171 0.69 -17.67 5.59
C GLN A 171 2.06 -17.79 4.92
N GLN A 172 2.93 -18.66 5.44
CA GLN A 172 4.23 -18.95 4.83
C GLN A 172 4.08 -19.41 3.38
N HIS A 173 3.13 -20.31 3.13
CA HIS A 173 2.85 -20.80 1.79
C HIS A 173 2.32 -19.70 0.84
N VAL A 174 1.46 -18.80 1.34
CA VAL A 174 1.03 -17.61 0.58
C VAL A 174 2.24 -16.76 0.18
N GLU A 175 3.14 -16.46 1.12
CA GLU A 175 4.34 -15.65 0.88
C GLU A 175 5.30 -16.32 -0.12
N GLU A 176 5.49 -17.64 -0.04
CA GLU A 176 6.29 -18.42 -0.98
C GLU A 176 5.70 -18.40 -2.39
N LEU A 177 4.38 -18.52 -2.54
CA LEU A 177 3.72 -18.41 -3.84
C LEU A 177 3.85 -17.01 -4.44
N VAL A 178 3.66 -15.96 -3.63
CA VAL A 178 3.85 -14.58 -4.06
C VAL A 178 5.26 -14.35 -4.57
N GLU A 179 6.27 -14.86 -3.86
CA GLU A 179 7.67 -14.76 -4.29
C GLU A 179 7.97 -15.59 -5.55
N LEU A 180 7.49 -16.84 -5.61
CA LEU A 180 7.69 -17.74 -6.75
C LEU A 180 7.12 -17.20 -8.06
N TYR A 181 5.99 -16.48 -7.98
CA TYR A 181 5.30 -15.90 -9.14
C TYR A 181 5.55 -14.41 -9.31
N ARG A 182 6.54 -13.84 -8.62
CA ARG A 182 6.92 -12.43 -8.77
C ARG A 182 7.12 -12.08 -10.25
N GLY A 183 6.50 -10.99 -10.71
CA GLY A 183 6.54 -10.54 -12.11
C GLY A 183 5.74 -11.42 -13.09
N ARG A 184 5.05 -12.46 -12.62
CA ARG A 184 4.21 -13.36 -13.43
C ARG A 184 2.74 -13.32 -13.06
N ALA A 185 2.43 -12.97 -11.83
CA ALA A 185 1.09 -12.76 -11.33
C ALA A 185 1.08 -11.66 -10.26
N LEU A 186 -0.07 -11.02 -10.08
CA LEU A 186 -0.33 -10.04 -9.05
C LEU A 186 -1.26 -10.67 -8.02
N PHE A 187 -0.90 -10.55 -6.75
CA PHE A 187 -1.64 -11.19 -5.67
C PHE A 187 -2.37 -10.17 -4.81
N LEU A 188 -3.65 -10.46 -4.61
CA LEU A 188 -4.49 -9.86 -3.60
C LEU A 188 -4.70 -10.87 -2.48
N GLN A 189 -4.87 -10.43 -1.25
CA GLN A 189 -5.19 -11.33 -0.14
C GLN A 189 -6.41 -10.80 0.61
N LEU A 190 -7.37 -11.70 0.86
CA LEU A 190 -8.54 -11.47 1.69
C LEU A 190 -8.39 -12.28 2.98
N THR A 191 -8.43 -11.57 4.13
CA THR A 191 -8.33 -12.18 5.45
C THR A 191 -9.53 -11.79 6.31
N PRO A 192 -10.13 -12.73 7.09
CA PRO A 192 -11.18 -12.41 8.05
C PRO A 192 -10.61 -11.58 9.21
N GLU A 193 -11.39 -10.60 9.68
CA GLU A 193 -11.05 -9.77 10.85
C GLU A 193 -11.84 -10.19 12.10
N ARG A 194 -13.14 -10.37 11.93
CA ARG A 194 -14.02 -10.95 12.93
C ARG A 194 -14.70 -12.15 12.32
N GLU A 195 -14.85 -13.20 13.08
CA GLU A 195 -15.41 -14.45 12.61
C GLU A 195 -16.82 -14.25 12.02
N GLY A 196 -16.94 -14.51 10.70
CA GLY A 196 -18.18 -14.41 9.95
C GLY A 196 -18.72 -12.99 9.68
N GLU A 197 -18.06 -11.91 10.13
CA GLU A 197 -18.61 -10.54 10.06
C GLU A 197 -17.87 -9.59 9.13
N SER A 198 -16.54 -9.71 9.03
CA SER A 198 -15.77 -8.74 8.23
C SER A 198 -14.49 -9.33 7.66
N VAL A 199 -14.00 -8.69 6.59
CA VAL A 199 -12.75 -9.08 5.90
C VAL A 199 -11.92 -7.86 5.55
N THR A 200 -10.62 -8.08 5.42
CA THR A 200 -9.66 -7.07 4.93
C THR A 200 -9.01 -7.53 3.64
N LEU A 201 -9.09 -6.69 2.61
CA LEU A 201 -8.42 -6.88 1.32
C LEU A 201 -7.08 -6.14 1.32
N SER A 202 -6.01 -6.85 0.96
CA SER A 202 -4.65 -6.33 0.81
C SER A 202 -4.10 -6.68 -0.57
N CYS A 203 -3.02 -6.03 -1.01
CA CYS A 203 -2.30 -6.41 -2.22
C CYS A 203 -0.80 -6.55 -1.97
N TYR A 204 -0.12 -7.30 -2.84
CA TYR A 204 1.29 -7.60 -2.75
C TYR A 204 2.04 -7.21 -4.03
N ASP A 205 3.27 -6.74 -3.86
CA ASP A 205 4.26 -6.64 -4.93
C ASP A 205 5.51 -7.42 -4.49
N GLY A 206 5.66 -8.64 -4.98
CA GLY A 206 6.57 -9.60 -4.38
C GLY A 206 6.19 -9.85 -2.91
N PRO A 207 7.13 -10.04 -1.97
CA PRO A 207 6.83 -10.29 -0.56
C PRO A 207 6.30 -9.05 0.18
N ARG A 208 6.23 -7.89 -0.49
CA ARG A 208 5.84 -6.63 0.11
C ARG A 208 4.33 -6.44 0.07
N ARG A 209 3.72 -6.33 1.24
CA ARG A 209 2.33 -5.93 1.38
C ARG A 209 2.23 -4.41 1.22
N LEU A 210 1.43 -3.94 0.25
CA LEU A 210 1.38 -2.54 -0.16
C LEU A 210 0.18 -1.77 0.39
N LEU A 211 -0.93 -2.45 0.66
CA LEU A 211 -2.14 -1.82 1.15
C LEU A 211 -2.29 -2.15 2.65
N ASP A 212 -2.59 -1.14 3.47
CA ASP A 212 -2.94 -1.33 4.89
C ASP A 212 -4.28 -2.07 5.11
N GLY A 213 -4.89 -2.49 4.01
CA GLY A 213 -6.13 -3.24 3.95
C GLY A 213 -7.35 -2.35 3.74
N LEU A 214 -8.20 -2.76 2.79
CA LEU A 214 -9.55 -2.24 2.66
C LEU A 214 -10.47 -3.16 3.46
N HIS A 215 -11.20 -2.57 4.39
CA HIS A 215 -12.10 -3.28 5.28
C HIS A 215 -13.51 -3.33 4.70
N PHE A 216 -14.18 -4.51 4.81
CA PHE A 216 -15.55 -4.72 4.36
C PHE A 216 -16.34 -5.46 5.44
N GLU A 217 -17.49 -4.90 5.84
CA GLU A 217 -18.47 -5.52 6.72
C GLU A 217 -19.37 -6.46 5.90
N LEU A 218 -19.40 -7.73 6.25
CA LEU A 218 -20.19 -8.75 5.54
C LEU A 218 -21.39 -9.21 6.38
N PRO A 219 -22.54 -9.48 5.75
CA PRO A 219 -22.78 -9.50 4.30
C PRO A 219 -23.07 -8.13 3.68
N ARG A 220 -23.21 -7.06 4.46
CA ARG A 220 -23.67 -5.73 4.04
C ARG A 220 -22.91 -5.16 2.84
N GLU A 221 -21.59 -5.32 2.82
CA GLU A 221 -20.69 -4.74 1.81
C GLU A 221 -20.18 -5.77 0.80
N TYR A 222 -20.81 -6.97 0.76
CA TYR A 222 -20.41 -8.02 -0.18
C TYR A 222 -20.44 -7.58 -1.64
N ASP A 223 -21.50 -6.92 -2.08
CA ASP A 223 -21.63 -6.46 -3.47
C ASP A 223 -20.59 -5.39 -3.81
N THR A 224 -20.17 -4.60 -2.83
CA THR A 224 -19.10 -3.60 -3.00
C THR A 224 -17.75 -4.29 -3.17
N LEU A 225 -17.45 -5.28 -2.35
CA LEU A 225 -16.24 -6.11 -2.45
C LEU A 225 -16.20 -6.84 -3.79
N GLN A 226 -17.29 -7.51 -4.19
CA GLN A 226 -17.40 -8.24 -5.46
C GLN A 226 -17.16 -7.32 -6.66
N ARG A 227 -17.83 -6.16 -6.70
CA ARG A 227 -17.62 -5.17 -7.77
C ARG A 227 -16.19 -4.68 -7.84
N LEU A 228 -15.57 -4.40 -6.70
CA LEU A 228 -14.16 -4.00 -6.65
C LEU A 228 -13.26 -5.09 -7.22
N LEU A 229 -13.41 -6.34 -6.79
CA LEU A 229 -12.60 -7.47 -7.28
C LEU A 229 -12.78 -7.71 -8.78
N ALA A 230 -14.01 -7.55 -9.28
CA ALA A 230 -14.30 -7.61 -10.72
C ALA A 230 -13.63 -6.45 -11.48
N GLN A 231 -13.69 -5.22 -10.97
CA GLN A 231 -12.99 -4.05 -11.54
C GLN A 231 -11.47 -4.21 -11.53
N LEU A 232 -10.92 -4.82 -10.49
CA LEU A 232 -9.49 -5.16 -10.41
C LEU A 232 -9.13 -6.31 -11.37
N GLY A 233 -10.09 -6.98 -11.98
CA GLY A 233 -9.87 -8.06 -12.94
C GLY A 233 -9.35 -9.35 -12.27
N VAL A 234 -9.83 -9.68 -11.08
CA VAL A 234 -9.51 -10.97 -10.44
C VAL A 234 -10.00 -12.11 -11.32
N GLY A 235 -9.07 -12.91 -11.82
CA GLY A 235 -9.32 -14.05 -12.72
C GLY A 235 -9.25 -15.41 -12.03
N ARG A 236 -8.83 -15.46 -10.77
CA ARG A 236 -8.72 -16.69 -10.00
C ARG A 236 -8.81 -16.43 -8.51
N VAL A 237 -9.48 -17.34 -7.78
CA VAL A 237 -9.54 -17.33 -6.31
C VAL A 237 -8.81 -18.57 -5.78
N HIS A 238 -7.89 -18.39 -4.86
CA HIS A 238 -7.15 -19.47 -4.22
C HIS A 238 -7.43 -19.49 -2.72
N PHE A 239 -8.17 -20.50 -2.26
CA PHE A 239 -8.42 -20.72 -0.85
C PHE A 239 -7.25 -21.45 -0.22
N HIS A 240 -6.57 -20.81 0.73
CA HIS A 240 -5.50 -21.43 1.53
C HIS A 240 -6.03 -21.91 2.87
N HIS A 241 -6.91 -21.15 3.51
CA HIS A 241 -7.57 -21.58 4.73
C HIS A 241 -8.89 -20.84 4.91
N THR A 242 -9.88 -21.54 5.47
CA THR A 242 -11.26 -21.02 5.54
C THR A 242 -11.75 -20.74 6.96
N MET A 243 -10.88 -20.88 7.96
CA MET A 243 -11.20 -20.55 9.35
C MET A 243 -11.60 -19.09 9.50
N GLY A 244 -12.74 -18.85 10.12
CA GLY A 244 -13.32 -17.51 10.30
C GLY A 244 -13.85 -16.86 9.02
N LEU A 245 -13.85 -17.57 7.89
CA LEU A 245 -14.31 -17.04 6.62
C LEU A 245 -15.85 -16.91 6.62
N PRO A 246 -16.38 -15.71 6.32
CA PRO A 246 -17.82 -15.53 6.10
C PRO A 246 -18.34 -16.51 5.05
N PRO A 247 -19.43 -17.27 5.32
CA PRO A 247 -19.91 -18.32 4.39
C PRO A 247 -20.22 -17.83 2.98
N ARG A 248 -20.66 -16.58 2.83
CA ARG A 248 -20.96 -15.96 1.51
C ARG A 248 -19.75 -15.96 0.58
N LEU A 249 -18.52 -15.93 1.10
CA LEU A 249 -17.30 -15.87 0.29
C LEU A 249 -16.96 -17.17 -0.44
N TRP A 250 -17.58 -18.29 -0.09
CA TRP A 250 -17.46 -19.51 -0.87
C TRP A 250 -18.07 -19.39 -2.27
N LEU A 251 -19.04 -18.49 -2.46
CA LEU A 251 -19.68 -18.25 -3.74
C LEU A 251 -18.91 -17.22 -4.60
N LEU A 252 -17.87 -16.56 -4.03
CA LEU A 252 -17.12 -15.49 -4.69
C LEU A 252 -16.54 -15.90 -6.06
N PRO A 253 -15.96 -17.09 -6.27
CA PRO A 253 -15.50 -17.50 -7.60
C PRO A 253 -16.63 -17.55 -8.64
N ALA A 254 -17.79 -18.08 -8.26
CA ALA A 254 -18.96 -18.13 -9.14
C ALA A 254 -19.50 -16.72 -9.43
N ASP A 255 -19.58 -15.85 -8.43
CA ASP A 255 -20.04 -14.47 -8.58
C ASP A 255 -19.07 -13.60 -9.41
N LEU A 256 -17.78 -13.94 -9.43
CA LEU A 256 -16.76 -13.32 -10.29
C LEU A 256 -16.65 -13.99 -11.66
N GLY A 257 -17.27 -15.14 -11.88
CA GLY A 257 -17.15 -15.91 -13.11
C GLY A 257 -15.74 -16.46 -13.36
N CYS A 258 -14.99 -16.77 -12.31
CA CYS A 258 -13.60 -17.22 -12.41
C CYS A 258 -13.36 -18.60 -11.79
N GLY A 259 -12.22 -19.22 -12.15
CA GLY A 259 -11.78 -20.48 -11.56
C GLY A 259 -11.29 -20.32 -10.13
N TYR A 260 -11.24 -21.44 -9.40
CA TYR A 260 -10.67 -21.45 -8.05
C TYR A 260 -9.76 -22.65 -7.81
N ASP A 261 -8.88 -22.52 -6.83
CA ASP A 261 -8.06 -23.57 -6.25
C ASP A 261 -8.30 -23.62 -4.74
N LEU A 262 -7.99 -24.78 -4.15
CA LEU A 262 -8.03 -25.00 -2.71
C LEU A 262 -6.75 -25.75 -2.31
N THR A 263 -5.96 -25.15 -1.43
CA THR A 263 -4.85 -25.83 -0.76
C THR A 263 -5.29 -26.30 0.61
N ILE A 264 -5.13 -27.58 0.87
CA ILE A 264 -5.46 -28.20 2.16
C ILE A 264 -4.19 -28.21 3.01
N HIS A 265 -4.16 -27.40 4.07
CA HIS A 265 -3.03 -27.30 4.99
C HIS A 265 -3.19 -28.21 6.21
N ASP A 266 -4.44 -28.51 6.58
CA ASP A 266 -4.81 -29.29 7.75
C ASP A 266 -6.22 -29.91 7.59
N TYR A 267 -6.78 -30.44 8.65
CA TYR A 267 -8.07 -31.12 8.63
C TYR A 267 -9.28 -30.20 8.86
N TYR A 268 -9.11 -28.88 8.93
CA TYR A 268 -10.18 -27.92 9.25
C TYR A 268 -11.43 -28.10 8.37
N LEU A 269 -11.25 -28.42 7.09
CA LEU A 269 -12.36 -28.61 6.14
C LEU A 269 -13.23 -29.85 6.44
N VAL A 270 -12.77 -30.76 7.29
CA VAL A 270 -13.52 -31.98 7.63
C VAL A 270 -14.61 -31.64 8.64
N ASN A 271 -14.28 -30.89 9.70
CA ASN A 271 -15.22 -30.63 10.81
C ASN A 271 -14.98 -29.29 11.54
N GLY A 272 -14.15 -28.40 11.01
CA GLY A 272 -13.78 -27.16 11.69
C GLY A 272 -12.65 -27.29 12.71
N ASN A 273 -12.02 -28.49 12.83
CA ASN A 273 -10.91 -28.74 13.75
C ASN A 273 -9.63 -29.06 12.95
N PRO A 274 -8.57 -28.23 13.02
CA PRO A 274 -7.35 -28.44 12.25
C PRO A 274 -6.60 -29.74 12.57
N THR A 275 -6.75 -30.28 13.78
CA THR A 275 -5.94 -31.40 14.29
C THR A 275 -6.70 -32.70 14.40
N LEU A 276 -8.03 -32.71 14.20
CA LEU A 276 -8.92 -33.85 14.46
C LEU A 276 -8.80 -34.40 15.92
N THR A 277 -8.61 -33.47 16.87
CA THR A 277 -8.49 -33.85 18.30
C THR A 277 -9.64 -33.29 19.12
N ASP A 278 -9.97 -33.93 20.25
CA ASP A 278 -10.88 -33.39 21.26
C ASP A 278 -10.21 -32.29 22.13
N SER A 279 -10.95 -31.76 23.12
CA SER A 279 -10.44 -30.77 24.07
C SER A 279 -9.28 -31.27 24.95
N GLU A 280 -9.02 -32.58 24.99
CA GLU A 280 -7.89 -33.20 25.70
C GLU A 280 -6.73 -33.55 24.75
N ALA A 281 -6.74 -33.03 23.51
CA ALA A 281 -5.75 -33.31 22.46
C ALA A 281 -5.64 -34.78 22.03
N ARG A 282 -6.72 -35.59 22.20
CA ARG A 282 -6.77 -36.98 21.74
C ARG A 282 -7.38 -37.05 20.35
N PHE A 283 -6.83 -37.85 19.46
CA PHE A 283 -7.39 -38.10 18.13
C PHE A 283 -8.78 -38.70 18.22
N VAL A 284 -9.76 -38.11 17.54
CA VAL A 284 -11.18 -38.49 17.61
C VAL A 284 -11.64 -39.42 16.48
N GLY A 285 -10.71 -39.83 15.60
CA GLY A 285 -11.01 -40.71 14.45
C GLY A 285 -11.28 -39.93 13.18
N ASP A 286 -11.45 -40.65 12.08
CA ASP A 286 -11.67 -40.14 10.72
C ASP A 286 -13.10 -40.38 10.20
N GLY A 287 -13.99 -40.92 11.04
CA GLY A 287 -15.37 -41.18 10.67
C GLY A 287 -16.27 -39.97 10.77
N LEU A 288 -16.83 -39.48 9.63
CA LEU A 288 -17.71 -38.33 9.58
C LEU A 288 -18.88 -38.35 10.55
N ALA A 289 -19.42 -39.53 10.87
CA ALA A 289 -20.55 -39.70 11.80
C ALA A 289 -20.21 -39.45 13.28
N ASP A 290 -18.92 -39.49 13.64
CA ASP A 290 -18.44 -39.28 15.01
C ASP A 290 -17.95 -37.84 15.26
N PHE A 291 -17.70 -37.07 14.23
CA PHE A 291 -17.16 -35.70 14.32
C PHE A 291 -18.12 -34.73 15.01
N ASP A 292 -19.42 -34.76 14.66
CA ASP A 292 -20.42 -33.80 15.18
C ASP A 292 -20.65 -33.98 16.69
N ARG A 293 -20.29 -35.11 17.27
CA ARG A 293 -20.51 -35.41 18.71
C ARG A 293 -19.31 -35.15 19.60
N ARG A 294 -18.10 -35.07 19.05
CA ARG A 294 -16.85 -35.06 19.84
C ARG A 294 -16.05 -33.77 19.70
N CYS A 295 -16.32 -32.97 18.69
CA CYS A 295 -15.61 -31.71 18.41
C CYS A 295 -16.45 -30.45 18.68
N ALA A 296 -17.66 -30.60 19.21
CA ALA A 296 -18.57 -29.52 19.60
C ALA A 296 -18.25 -28.95 20.99
#